data_c55da62becc24b45dc5c6e2e4a1aafc4
#
_entry.id   c55da62becc24b45dc5c6e2e4a1aafc4
#
_cell.length_a   1.000
_cell.length_b   1.000
_cell.length_c   1.000
_cell.angle_alpha   90.00
_cell.angle_beta   90.00
_cell.angle_gamma   90.00
#
_symmetry.space_group_name_H-M   'P 1'
#
loop_
_entity.id
_entity.type
_entity.pdbx_description
1 polymer ?
#
loop_
_entity_poly.entity_id
_entity_poly.type
_entity_poly.pdbx_seq_one_letter_code
_entity_poly.pdbx_strand_id
1 'polypeptide(L)'
;MNYSLDELTNLMNKQIEIKKNAHELAEMARSLGWPEDCQAIQSAKVEYQNANLIYNVYKERYDNLLVEIENSKWAEKEAEYPAATAIWRYMKDLGWSDYVCAGIMGNLMAEVGGHTLDIQHKLKGNGYYGMCQWNTAYKNKVWGKDLNGQLDFLRDTIKYEIDTFGYAYKSNFNFNSFLNLENEKDVALAFAKCYERCGSDSYNNRKTNATKALEYFTK
;
A
#
# COMPACT_ATOMS: atom_id res chain seq x y z
N MET A 1 -4.01 -13.88 -27.36
CA MET A 1 -5.30 -13.27 -26.99
C MET A 1 -5.10 -12.46 -25.73
N ASN A 2 -5.46 -11.18 -25.77
CA ASN A 2 -5.43 -10.32 -24.57
C ASN A 2 -6.85 -10.29 -24.01
N TYR A 3 -7.02 -10.89 -22.84
CA TYR A 3 -8.29 -10.87 -22.11
C TYR A 3 -8.29 -9.70 -21.11
N SER A 4 -9.45 -9.07 -20.90
CA SER A 4 -9.72 -8.18 -19.78
C SER A 4 -9.97 -8.97 -18.48
N LEU A 5 -9.94 -8.29 -17.33
CA LEU A 5 -10.28 -8.92 -16.04
C LEU A 5 -11.70 -9.48 -16.03
N ASP A 6 -12.66 -8.76 -16.63
CA ASP A 6 -14.06 -9.19 -16.70
C ASP A 6 -14.23 -10.44 -17.58
N GLU A 7 -13.53 -10.49 -18.71
CA GLU A 7 -13.54 -11.68 -19.59
C GLU A 7 -12.94 -12.89 -18.87
N LEU A 8 -11.81 -12.72 -18.17
CA LEU A 8 -11.19 -13.80 -17.37
C LEU A 8 -12.11 -14.25 -16.25
N THR A 9 -12.77 -13.34 -15.55
CA THR A 9 -13.75 -13.65 -14.51
C THR A 9 -14.91 -14.49 -15.06
N ASN A 10 -15.45 -14.10 -16.22
CA ASN A 10 -16.54 -14.85 -16.87
C ASN A 10 -16.09 -16.24 -17.31
N LEU A 11 -14.87 -16.38 -17.85
CA LEU A 11 -14.31 -17.66 -18.24
C LEU A 11 -14.08 -18.58 -17.03
N MET A 12 -13.58 -18.05 -15.91
CA MET A 12 -13.43 -18.80 -14.66
C MET A 12 -14.77 -19.27 -14.10
N ASN A 13 -15.78 -18.39 -14.08
CA ASN A 13 -17.13 -18.74 -13.62
C ASN A 13 -17.75 -19.86 -14.45
N LYS A 14 -17.55 -19.84 -15.77
CA LYS A 14 -17.99 -20.93 -16.66
C LYS A 14 -17.32 -22.26 -16.29
N GLN A 15 -16.03 -22.27 -15.94
CA GLN A 15 -15.35 -23.49 -15.53
C GLN A 15 -15.85 -24.00 -14.16
N ILE A 16 -16.21 -23.10 -13.24
CA ILE A 16 -16.82 -23.46 -11.96
C ILE A 16 -18.16 -24.16 -12.19
N GLU A 17 -18.98 -23.66 -13.10
CA GLU A 17 -20.27 -24.27 -13.45
C GLU A 17 -20.10 -25.68 -14.07
N ILE A 18 -19.15 -25.84 -14.99
CA ILE A 18 -18.82 -27.15 -15.58
C ILE A 18 -18.38 -28.13 -14.46
N LYS A 19 -17.52 -27.72 -13.54
CA LYS A 19 -17.10 -28.57 -12.41
C LYS A 19 -18.29 -28.98 -11.54
N LYS A 20 -19.21 -28.07 -11.26
CA LYS A 20 -20.41 -28.33 -10.48
C LYS A 20 -21.29 -29.37 -11.19
N ASN A 21 -21.58 -29.18 -12.46
CA ASN A 21 -22.41 -30.10 -13.25
C ASN A 21 -21.80 -31.49 -13.36
N ALA A 22 -20.48 -31.59 -13.55
CA ALA A 22 -19.78 -32.87 -13.58
C ALA A 22 -19.82 -33.58 -12.22
N HIS A 23 -19.69 -32.83 -11.13
CA HIS A 23 -19.84 -33.41 -9.78
C HIS A 23 -21.26 -33.95 -9.53
N GLU A 24 -22.28 -33.16 -9.84
CA GLU A 24 -23.70 -33.53 -9.68
C GLU A 24 -24.06 -34.77 -10.51
N LEU A 25 -23.54 -34.87 -11.72
CA LEU A 25 -23.74 -36.05 -12.59
C LEU A 25 -23.11 -37.29 -11.97
N ALA A 26 -21.90 -37.19 -11.44
CA ALA A 26 -21.25 -38.33 -10.77
C ALA A 26 -21.99 -38.75 -9.50
N GLU A 27 -22.49 -37.82 -8.70
CA GLU A 27 -23.28 -38.12 -7.51
C GLU A 27 -24.64 -38.76 -7.86
N MET A 28 -25.31 -38.30 -8.91
CA MET A 28 -26.54 -38.90 -9.39
C MET A 28 -26.32 -40.36 -9.82
N ALA A 29 -25.27 -40.62 -10.60
CA ALA A 29 -24.94 -41.97 -11.02
C ALA A 29 -24.66 -42.92 -9.81
N ARG A 30 -23.93 -42.43 -8.81
CA ARG A 30 -23.70 -43.17 -7.56
C ARG A 30 -25.01 -43.46 -6.81
N SER A 31 -25.92 -42.51 -6.72
CA SER A 31 -27.22 -42.67 -6.05
C SER A 31 -28.11 -43.71 -6.73
N LEU A 32 -27.90 -43.93 -8.02
CA LEU A 32 -28.56 -45.01 -8.80
C LEU A 32 -27.86 -46.37 -8.68
N GLY A 33 -26.81 -46.47 -7.88
CA GLY A 33 -26.06 -47.72 -7.66
C GLY A 33 -25.13 -48.07 -8.82
N TRP A 34 -24.77 -47.13 -9.68
CA TRP A 34 -23.84 -47.40 -10.77
C TRP A 34 -22.41 -47.56 -10.23
N PRO A 35 -21.63 -48.53 -10.78
CA PRO A 35 -20.28 -48.77 -10.30
C PRO A 35 -19.35 -47.58 -10.65
N GLU A 36 -18.31 -47.38 -9.81
CA GLU A 36 -17.34 -46.27 -9.99
C GLU A 36 -16.61 -46.27 -11.32
N ASP A 37 -16.48 -47.42 -11.96
CA ASP A 37 -15.87 -47.59 -13.29
C ASP A 37 -16.85 -47.39 -14.45
N CYS A 38 -18.12 -47.11 -14.18
CA CYS A 38 -19.06 -46.84 -15.24
C CYS A 38 -18.67 -45.59 -16.07
N GLN A 39 -18.98 -45.64 -17.35
CA GLN A 39 -18.58 -44.58 -18.30
C GLN A 39 -19.05 -43.18 -17.87
N ALA A 40 -20.25 -43.06 -17.30
CA ALA A 40 -20.80 -41.76 -16.91
C ALA A 40 -19.95 -41.13 -15.75
N ILE A 41 -19.59 -41.90 -14.72
CA ILE A 41 -18.77 -41.42 -13.61
C ILE A 41 -17.35 -41.09 -14.10
N GLN A 42 -16.77 -41.95 -14.94
CA GLN A 42 -15.43 -41.69 -15.48
C GLN A 42 -15.40 -40.44 -16.38
N SER A 43 -16.40 -40.25 -17.23
CA SER A 43 -16.54 -39.06 -18.06
C SER A 43 -16.68 -37.78 -17.22
N ALA A 44 -17.52 -37.81 -16.17
CA ALA A 44 -17.68 -36.69 -15.26
C ALA A 44 -16.37 -36.35 -14.51
N LYS A 45 -15.59 -37.36 -14.08
CA LYS A 45 -14.27 -37.13 -13.47
C LYS A 45 -13.29 -36.43 -14.44
N VAL A 46 -13.24 -36.87 -15.71
CA VAL A 46 -12.37 -36.26 -16.72
C VAL A 46 -12.81 -34.82 -17.01
N GLU A 47 -14.11 -34.58 -17.13
CA GLU A 47 -14.65 -33.24 -17.35
C GLU A 47 -14.32 -32.29 -16.19
N TYR A 48 -14.49 -32.75 -14.95
CA TYR A 48 -14.10 -31.99 -13.76
C TYR A 48 -12.60 -31.66 -13.77
N GLN A 49 -11.75 -32.62 -14.08
CA GLN A 49 -10.29 -32.41 -14.11
C GLN A 49 -9.89 -31.41 -15.20
N ASN A 50 -10.47 -31.52 -16.41
CA ASN A 50 -10.23 -30.61 -17.51
C ASN A 50 -10.68 -29.18 -17.17
N ALA A 51 -11.88 -29.02 -16.60
CA ALA A 51 -12.38 -27.73 -16.17
C ALA A 51 -11.51 -27.12 -15.08
N ASN A 52 -10.97 -27.93 -14.18
CA ASN A 52 -10.06 -27.47 -13.13
C ASN A 52 -8.72 -26.99 -13.70
N LEU A 53 -8.15 -27.68 -14.67
CA LEU A 53 -6.92 -27.26 -15.34
C LEU A 53 -7.14 -25.92 -16.08
N ILE A 54 -8.22 -25.80 -16.83
CA ILE A 54 -8.56 -24.56 -17.56
C ILE A 54 -8.82 -23.40 -16.61
N TYR A 55 -9.52 -23.65 -15.50
CA TYR A 55 -9.72 -22.64 -14.44
C TYR A 55 -8.40 -22.11 -13.91
N ASN A 56 -7.44 -22.97 -13.60
CA ASN A 56 -6.14 -22.58 -13.07
C ASN A 56 -5.35 -21.72 -14.07
N VAL A 57 -5.44 -22.02 -15.38
CA VAL A 57 -4.79 -21.19 -16.41
C VAL A 57 -5.40 -19.78 -16.47
N TYR A 58 -6.73 -19.68 -16.39
CA TYR A 58 -7.39 -18.36 -16.38
C TYR A 58 -7.08 -17.59 -15.08
N LYS A 59 -7.04 -18.30 -13.95
CA LYS A 59 -6.69 -17.69 -12.66
C LYS A 59 -5.27 -17.14 -12.65
N GLU A 60 -4.29 -17.90 -13.15
CA GLU A 60 -2.91 -17.43 -13.27
C GLU A 60 -2.82 -16.19 -14.17
N ARG A 61 -3.52 -16.17 -15.30
CA ARG A 61 -3.56 -14.99 -16.19
C ARG A 61 -4.23 -13.79 -15.55
N TYR A 62 -5.31 -14.01 -14.77
CA TYR A 62 -6.00 -12.98 -14.02
C TYR A 62 -5.07 -12.35 -12.95
N ASP A 63 -4.39 -13.19 -12.17
CA ASP A 63 -3.46 -12.74 -11.13
C ASP A 63 -2.29 -11.93 -11.75
N ASN A 64 -1.74 -12.40 -12.88
CA ASN A 64 -0.69 -11.68 -13.61
C ASN A 64 -1.16 -10.33 -14.14
N LEU A 65 -2.38 -10.26 -14.67
CA LEU A 65 -2.96 -9.00 -15.19
C LEU A 65 -3.19 -7.99 -14.05
N LEU A 66 -3.61 -8.44 -12.86
CA LEU A 66 -3.69 -7.56 -11.69
C LEU A 66 -2.32 -6.95 -11.34
N VAL A 67 -1.25 -7.76 -11.38
CA VAL A 67 0.11 -7.27 -11.14
C VAL A 67 0.55 -6.29 -12.23
N GLU A 68 0.24 -6.55 -13.50
CA GLU A 68 0.53 -5.65 -14.62
C GLU A 68 -0.16 -4.28 -14.43
N ILE A 69 -1.44 -4.28 -14.04
CA ILE A 69 -2.22 -3.07 -13.78
C ILE A 69 -1.64 -2.28 -12.59
N GLU A 70 -1.34 -2.97 -11.50
CA GLU A 70 -0.76 -2.34 -10.32
C GLU A 70 0.62 -1.71 -10.64
N ASN A 71 1.48 -2.43 -11.34
CA ASN A 71 2.78 -1.91 -11.78
C ASN A 71 2.64 -0.69 -12.70
N SER A 72 1.64 -0.67 -13.59
CA SER A 72 1.37 0.47 -14.46
C SER A 72 0.98 1.71 -13.66
N LYS A 73 0.09 1.57 -12.67
CA LYS A 73 -0.30 2.68 -11.78
C LYS A 73 0.90 3.25 -11.01
N TRP A 74 1.77 2.38 -10.50
CA TRP A 74 2.98 2.83 -9.81
C TRP A 74 3.98 3.51 -10.76
N ALA A 75 4.13 3.04 -11.99
CA ALA A 75 4.98 3.68 -12.99
C ALA A 75 4.52 5.08 -13.34
N GLU A 76 3.20 5.31 -13.46
CA GLU A 76 2.62 6.65 -13.68
C GLU A 76 2.91 7.59 -12.49
N LYS A 77 2.68 7.12 -11.26
CA LYS A 77 2.95 7.90 -10.04
C LYS A 77 4.45 8.21 -9.88
N GLU A 78 5.32 7.25 -10.21
CA GLU A 78 6.77 7.43 -10.16
C GLU A 78 7.27 8.41 -11.23
N ALA A 79 6.67 8.42 -12.42
CA ALA A 79 6.98 9.39 -13.46
C ALA A 79 6.56 10.83 -13.06
N GLU A 80 5.41 10.99 -12.38
CA GLU A 80 4.90 12.29 -11.96
C GLU A 80 5.63 12.83 -10.71
N TYR A 81 5.76 12.00 -9.66
CA TYR A 81 6.37 12.39 -8.38
C TYR A 81 7.34 11.29 -7.86
N PRO A 82 8.54 11.17 -8.44
CA PRO A 82 9.45 10.06 -8.13
C PRO A 82 9.84 9.99 -6.66
N ALA A 83 10.17 11.10 -6.04
CA ALA A 83 10.55 11.11 -4.62
C ALA A 83 9.37 10.76 -3.70
N ALA A 84 8.19 11.33 -3.92
CA ALA A 84 7.01 11.04 -3.12
C ALA A 84 6.57 9.58 -3.28
N THR A 85 6.63 9.03 -4.49
CA THR A 85 6.31 7.62 -4.75
C THR A 85 7.30 6.68 -4.06
N ALA A 86 8.59 6.97 -4.12
CA ALA A 86 9.60 6.20 -3.40
C ALA A 86 9.40 6.23 -1.88
N ILE A 87 9.09 7.42 -1.31
CA ILE A 87 8.78 7.58 0.13
C ILE A 87 7.56 6.76 0.52
N TRP A 88 6.48 6.87 -0.25
CA TRP A 88 5.24 6.13 0.03
C TRP A 88 5.48 4.63 0.02
N ARG A 89 6.11 4.08 -1.04
CA ARG A 89 6.43 2.65 -1.15
C ARG A 89 7.31 2.17 0.00
N TYR A 90 8.35 2.92 0.35
CA TYR A 90 9.20 2.59 1.50
C TYR A 90 8.41 2.45 2.80
N MET A 91 7.50 3.38 3.09
CA MET A 91 6.65 3.32 4.27
C MET A 91 5.66 2.13 4.21
N LYS A 92 5.12 1.81 3.04
CA LYS A 92 4.27 0.63 2.84
C LYS A 92 5.04 -0.68 3.06
N ASP A 93 6.30 -0.76 2.62
CA ASP A 93 7.17 -1.92 2.85
C ASP A 93 7.50 -2.13 4.34
N LEU A 94 7.43 -1.07 5.15
CA LEU A 94 7.48 -1.17 6.62
C LEU A 94 6.16 -1.68 7.24
N GLY A 95 5.13 -1.93 6.45
CA GLY A 95 3.81 -2.37 6.90
C GLY A 95 2.93 -1.25 7.47
N TRP A 96 3.26 0.02 7.24
CA TRP A 96 2.47 1.14 7.74
C TRP A 96 1.16 1.31 6.96
N SER A 97 0.10 1.72 7.67
CA SER A 97 -1.20 1.97 7.05
C SER A 97 -1.16 3.17 6.10
N ASP A 98 -2.11 3.23 5.17
CA ASP A 98 -2.24 4.38 4.25
C ASP A 98 -2.45 5.69 5.01
N TYR A 99 -3.13 5.68 6.15
CA TYR A 99 -3.30 6.85 7.01
C TYR A 99 -1.97 7.33 7.60
N VAL A 100 -1.12 6.41 8.07
CA VAL A 100 0.20 6.73 8.60
C VAL A 100 1.09 7.29 7.50
N CYS A 101 1.14 6.65 6.35
CA CYS A 101 1.89 7.12 5.19
C CYS A 101 1.43 8.53 4.76
N ALA A 102 0.12 8.74 4.65
CA ALA A 102 -0.45 10.02 4.25
C ALA A 102 -0.17 11.14 5.25
N GLY A 103 -0.28 10.88 6.54
CA GLY A 103 -0.02 11.86 7.59
C GLY A 103 1.45 12.30 7.63
N ILE A 104 2.40 11.38 7.47
CA ILE A 104 3.82 11.69 7.36
C ILE A 104 4.07 12.48 6.07
N MET A 105 3.54 12.01 4.92
CA MET A 105 3.68 12.68 3.64
C MET A 105 3.16 14.12 3.69
N GLY A 106 2.04 14.38 4.38
CA GLY A 106 1.50 15.72 4.56
C GLY A 106 2.46 16.69 5.27
N ASN A 107 3.29 16.17 6.18
CA ASN A 107 4.36 16.94 6.81
C ASN A 107 5.52 17.21 5.84
N LEU A 108 5.97 16.19 5.10
CA LEU A 108 7.06 16.35 4.12
C LEU A 108 6.68 17.34 3.00
N MET A 109 5.43 17.33 2.54
CA MET A 109 4.91 18.31 1.59
C MET A 109 4.97 19.74 2.14
N ALA A 110 4.74 19.92 3.44
CA ALA A 110 4.84 21.23 4.08
C ALA A 110 6.30 21.68 4.26
N GLU A 111 7.23 20.75 4.54
CA GLU A 111 8.64 21.05 4.77
C GLU A 111 9.39 21.35 3.47
N VAL A 112 9.20 20.54 2.44
CA VAL A 112 10.07 20.55 1.25
C VAL A 112 9.33 20.39 -0.08
N GLY A 113 8.02 20.24 -0.08
CA GLY A 113 7.21 20.03 -1.28
C GLY A 113 6.43 21.28 -1.73
N GLY A 114 6.53 22.40 -1.03
CA GLY A 114 5.72 23.59 -1.34
C GLY A 114 4.21 23.31 -1.32
N HIS A 115 3.76 22.42 -0.43
CA HIS A 115 2.38 21.89 -0.32
C HIS A 115 1.94 21.02 -1.51
N THR A 116 2.89 20.45 -2.26
CA THR A 116 2.69 19.50 -3.35
C THR A 116 3.47 18.21 -3.07
N LEU A 117 3.27 17.20 -3.91
CA LEU A 117 4.04 15.94 -3.86
C LEU A 117 5.45 16.04 -4.48
N ASP A 118 5.85 17.22 -4.96
CA ASP A 118 7.21 17.47 -5.46
C ASP A 118 8.21 17.64 -4.30
N ILE A 119 8.59 16.52 -3.69
CA ILE A 119 9.43 16.47 -2.49
C ILE A 119 10.89 16.74 -2.83
N GLN A 120 11.42 17.87 -2.36
CA GLN A 120 12.80 18.31 -2.55
C GLN A 120 13.73 17.78 -1.44
N HIS A 121 13.97 16.47 -1.41
CA HIS A 121 14.71 15.79 -0.33
C HIS A 121 16.16 16.26 -0.09
N LYS A 122 16.73 17.05 -0.99
CA LYS A 122 18.05 17.69 -0.83
C LYS A 122 17.98 19.16 -0.46
N LEU A 123 16.79 19.70 -0.17
CA LEU A 123 16.61 21.09 0.17
C LEU A 123 17.42 21.49 1.40
N LYS A 124 18.09 22.64 1.31
CA LYS A 124 18.89 23.25 2.37
C LYS A 124 18.21 24.54 2.81
N GLY A 125 17.70 24.56 4.02
CA GLY A 125 17.22 25.79 4.68
C GLY A 125 18.28 26.38 5.63
N ASN A 126 17.98 27.50 6.28
CA ASN A 126 18.83 28.19 7.27
C ASN A 126 19.15 27.31 8.48
N GLY A 127 20.13 26.42 8.35
CA GLY A 127 20.48 25.44 9.39
C GLY A 127 19.78 24.09 9.28
N TYR A 128 18.86 23.91 8.33
CA TYR A 128 18.07 22.70 8.10
C TYR A 128 18.48 21.95 6.83
N TYR A 129 18.21 20.65 6.76
CA TYR A 129 18.51 19.82 5.59
C TYR A 129 17.56 18.62 5.46
N GLY A 130 17.29 18.26 4.20
CA GLY A 130 16.63 17.01 3.85
C GLY A 130 15.10 17.06 3.92
N MET A 131 14.47 15.90 3.71
CA MET A 131 13.01 15.81 3.52
C MET A 131 12.18 16.25 4.75
N CYS A 132 12.70 16.08 5.97
CA CYS A 132 12.07 16.56 7.21
C CYS A 132 12.71 17.85 7.71
N GLN A 133 13.51 18.55 6.92
CA GLN A 133 14.22 19.75 7.33
C GLN A 133 14.89 19.63 8.71
N TRP A 134 15.64 18.52 8.92
CA TRP A 134 16.34 18.26 10.19
C TRP A 134 17.27 19.38 10.57
N ASN A 135 17.19 19.79 11.84
CA ASN A 135 18.00 20.85 12.41
C ASN A 135 19.42 20.38 12.78
N THR A 136 20.20 21.22 13.42
CA THR A 136 21.62 21.00 13.77
C THR A 136 21.88 19.69 14.50
N ALA A 137 20.95 19.20 15.31
CA ALA A 137 21.11 17.95 16.08
C ALA A 137 21.15 16.70 15.17
N TYR A 138 20.34 16.70 14.11
CA TYR A 138 20.22 15.58 13.15
C TYR A 138 20.80 15.88 11.77
N LYS A 139 20.93 17.14 11.39
CA LYS A 139 21.43 17.59 10.10
C LYS A 139 22.72 16.87 9.67
N ASN A 140 23.70 16.78 10.55
CA ASN A 140 24.97 16.17 10.24
C ASN A 140 24.87 14.64 10.02
N LYS A 141 23.82 13.99 10.53
CA LYS A 141 23.57 12.55 10.34
C LYS A 141 22.93 12.24 8.99
N VAL A 142 22.26 13.23 8.41
CA VAL A 142 21.55 13.09 7.11
C VAL A 142 22.22 13.85 5.97
N TRP A 143 23.19 14.72 6.28
CA TRP A 143 23.86 15.55 5.27
C TRP A 143 24.51 14.70 4.19
N GLY A 144 24.18 15.01 2.93
CA GLY A 144 24.70 14.31 1.76
C GLY A 144 24.10 12.93 1.51
N LYS A 145 23.22 12.42 2.40
CA LYS A 145 22.52 11.18 2.14
C LYS A 145 21.53 11.35 0.98
N ASP A 146 21.40 10.29 0.19
CA ASP A 146 20.32 10.15 -0.79
C ASP A 146 18.94 9.98 -0.10
N LEU A 147 17.90 9.83 -0.88
CA LEU A 147 16.54 9.67 -0.36
C LEU A 147 16.42 8.43 0.54
N ASN A 148 16.99 7.29 0.12
CA ASN A 148 16.92 6.05 0.90
C ASN A 148 17.64 6.18 2.25
N GLY A 149 18.83 6.78 2.26
CA GLY A 149 19.55 7.03 3.52
C GLY A 149 18.85 8.02 4.45
N GLN A 150 18.02 8.93 3.94
CA GLN A 150 17.15 9.80 4.74
C GLN A 150 15.91 9.05 5.28
N LEU A 151 15.33 8.15 4.49
CA LEU A 151 14.22 7.29 4.89
C LEU A 151 14.64 6.31 5.98
N ASP A 152 15.82 5.69 5.85
CA ASP A 152 16.40 4.86 6.90
C ASP A 152 16.58 5.65 8.21
N PHE A 153 17.07 6.87 8.13
CA PHE A 153 17.23 7.73 9.30
C PHE A 153 15.88 8.10 9.93
N LEU A 154 14.85 8.39 9.13
CA LEU A 154 13.49 8.61 9.63
C LEU A 154 12.96 7.36 10.36
N ARG A 155 13.06 6.18 9.74
CA ARG A 155 12.66 4.90 10.34
C ARG A 155 13.34 4.66 11.69
N ASP A 156 14.64 4.90 11.76
CA ASP A 156 15.45 4.62 12.94
C ASP A 156 15.17 5.60 14.09
N THR A 157 14.69 6.81 13.80
CA THR A 157 14.47 7.87 14.80
C THR A 157 13.00 8.07 15.17
N ILE A 158 12.04 7.78 14.29
CA ILE A 158 10.63 8.11 14.52
C ILE A 158 10.05 7.49 15.78
N LYS A 159 10.41 6.24 16.07
CA LYS A 159 9.95 5.57 17.29
C LYS A 159 10.41 6.30 18.54
N TYR A 160 11.71 6.64 18.62
CA TYR A 160 12.28 7.35 19.76
C TYR A 160 11.63 8.72 19.95
N GLU A 161 11.47 9.49 18.88
CA GLU A 161 10.89 10.83 18.93
C GLU A 161 9.42 10.80 19.37
N ILE A 162 8.62 9.88 18.84
CA ILE A 162 7.20 9.76 19.21
C ILE A 162 7.05 9.23 20.65
N ASP A 163 7.84 8.25 21.06
CA ASP A 163 7.80 7.74 22.45
C ASP A 163 8.24 8.80 23.46
N THR A 164 9.19 9.66 23.08
CA THR A 164 9.71 10.73 23.97
C THR A 164 8.76 11.93 24.05
N PHE A 165 8.20 12.34 22.93
CA PHE A 165 7.43 13.59 22.82
C PHE A 165 5.92 13.36 22.58
N GLY A 166 5.44 12.14 22.67
CA GLY A 166 4.03 11.78 22.44
C GLY A 166 3.05 12.56 23.31
N TYR A 167 3.46 12.96 24.51
CA TYR A 167 2.66 13.80 25.39
C TYR A 167 2.25 15.14 24.76
N ALA A 168 3.01 15.64 23.79
CA ALA A 168 2.67 16.88 23.06
C ALA A 168 1.43 16.71 22.16
N TYR A 169 1.12 15.49 21.75
CA TYR A 169 -0.09 15.17 21.02
C TYR A 169 -1.23 14.79 21.97
N LYS A 170 -1.01 13.78 22.83
CA LYS A 170 -1.98 13.26 23.78
C LYS A 170 -1.29 12.55 24.94
N SER A 171 -1.86 12.61 26.17
CA SER A 171 -1.35 11.87 27.32
C SER A 171 -1.22 10.37 27.00
N ASN A 172 -0.11 9.76 27.41
CA ASN A 172 0.24 8.35 27.17
C ASN A 172 0.32 7.93 25.70
N PHE A 173 0.50 8.88 24.80
CA PHE A 173 0.68 8.59 23.38
C PHE A 173 2.10 8.09 23.11
N ASN A 174 2.22 7.03 22.33
CA ASN A 174 3.48 6.38 21.97
C ASN A 174 3.48 5.92 20.52
N PHE A 175 4.58 5.32 20.05
CA PHE A 175 4.73 4.90 18.67
C PHE A 175 3.68 3.84 18.23
N ASN A 176 3.32 2.91 19.12
CA ASN A 176 2.26 1.94 18.79
C ASN A 176 0.91 2.65 18.63
N SER A 177 0.60 3.63 19.49
CA SER A 177 -0.61 4.46 19.33
C SER A 177 -0.59 5.25 18.03
N PHE A 178 0.58 5.75 17.62
CA PHE A 178 0.75 6.46 16.36
C PHE A 178 0.47 5.56 15.14
N LEU A 179 1.02 4.35 15.11
CA LEU A 179 0.81 3.40 14.01
C LEU A 179 -0.64 2.91 13.89
N ASN A 180 -1.42 2.98 14.97
CA ASN A 180 -2.83 2.59 15.02
C ASN A 180 -3.81 3.77 14.83
N LEU A 181 -3.35 4.95 14.43
CA LEU A 181 -4.23 6.04 14.04
C LEU A 181 -4.91 5.71 12.70
N GLU A 182 -6.24 5.84 12.67
CA GLU A 182 -7.10 5.53 11.50
C GLU A 182 -7.59 6.78 10.77
N ASN A 183 -6.86 7.89 10.91
CA ASN A 183 -7.16 9.15 10.23
C ASN A 183 -5.87 9.88 9.89
N GLU A 184 -5.70 10.22 8.63
CA GLU A 184 -4.50 10.87 8.10
C GLU A 184 -4.22 12.24 8.72
N LYS A 185 -5.27 12.97 9.12
CA LYS A 185 -5.13 14.30 9.74
C LYS A 185 -4.64 14.20 11.17
N ASP A 186 -5.07 13.17 11.90
CA ASP A 186 -4.59 12.89 13.25
C ASP A 186 -3.13 12.43 13.22
N VAL A 187 -2.76 11.58 12.26
CA VAL A 187 -1.36 11.20 12.01
C VAL A 187 -0.51 12.44 11.69
N ALA A 188 -0.98 13.29 10.78
CA ALA A 188 -0.27 14.52 10.41
C ALA A 188 -0.04 15.43 11.60
N LEU A 189 -1.06 15.58 12.46
CA LEU A 189 -0.93 16.39 13.68
C LEU A 189 -0.01 15.77 14.72
N ALA A 190 -0.09 14.45 14.92
CA ALA A 190 0.79 13.72 15.85
C ALA A 190 2.25 13.81 15.40
N PHE A 191 2.53 13.59 14.12
CA PHE A 191 3.88 13.71 13.56
C PHE A 191 4.41 15.14 13.68
N ALA A 192 3.59 16.15 13.34
CA ALA A 192 3.95 17.56 13.47
C ALA A 192 4.33 17.96 14.90
N LYS A 193 3.62 17.46 15.89
CA LYS A 193 3.87 17.77 17.32
C LYS A 193 5.02 16.99 17.92
N CYS A 194 5.14 15.70 17.59
CA CYS A 194 6.05 14.78 18.25
C CYS A 194 7.40 14.67 17.54
N TYR A 195 7.39 14.63 16.20
CA TYR A 195 8.60 14.46 15.40
C TYR A 195 9.15 15.80 14.89
N GLU A 196 8.36 16.59 14.17
CA GLU A 196 8.80 17.88 13.61
C GLU A 196 8.89 18.99 14.67
N ARG A 197 8.03 18.93 15.68
CA ARG A 197 7.93 19.95 16.77
C ARG A 197 7.76 21.37 16.23
N CYS A 198 6.96 21.48 15.16
CA CYS A 198 6.71 22.73 14.46
C CYS A 198 5.60 23.58 15.12
N GLY A 199 5.49 24.85 14.72
CA GLY A 199 4.47 25.77 15.22
C GLY A 199 3.04 25.39 14.79
N SER A 200 2.06 25.76 15.60
CA SER A 200 0.64 25.43 15.42
C SER A 200 -0.01 26.05 14.17
N ASP A 201 0.54 27.12 13.67
CA ASP A 201 0.12 27.83 12.47
C ASP A 201 0.22 26.97 11.19
N SER A 202 1.12 25.97 11.20
CA SER A 202 1.32 25.04 10.08
C SER A 202 0.42 23.79 10.13
N TYR A 203 -0.28 23.50 11.24
CA TYR A 203 -1.00 22.23 11.43
C TYR A 203 -2.11 21.98 10.40
N ASN A 204 -2.89 23.03 10.06
CA ASN A 204 -3.98 22.89 9.11
C ASN A 204 -3.47 22.56 7.69
N ASN A 205 -2.36 23.18 7.28
CA ASN A 205 -1.76 22.89 6.00
C ASN A 205 -1.26 21.44 5.92
N ARG A 206 -0.63 20.93 6.98
CA ARG A 206 -0.15 19.54 7.06
C ARG A 206 -1.29 18.52 6.99
N LYS A 207 -2.41 18.79 7.68
CA LYS A 207 -3.62 17.98 7.59
C LYS A 207 -4.23 17.97 6.18
N THR A 208 -4.31 19.14 5.54
CA THR A 208 -4.81 19.24 4.16
C THR A 208 -3.90 18.51 3.17
N ASN A 209 -2.60 18.62 3.33
CA ASN A 209 -1.63 17.92 2.52
C ASN A 209 -1.72 16.38 2.73
N ALA A 210 -1.97 15.92 3.97
CA ALA A 210 -2.16 14.51 4.26
C ALA A 210 -3.37 13.93 3.50
N THR A 211 -4.50 14.65 3.47
CA THR A 211 -5.66 14.24 2.68
C THR A 211 -5.33 14.18 1.17
N LYS A 212 -4.61 15.16 0.64
CA LYS A 212 -4.16 15.13 -0.77
C LYS A 212 -3.27 13.91 -1.07
N ALA A 213 -2.33 13.60 -0.18
CA ALA A 213 -1.45 12.45 -0.33
C ALA A 213 -2.23 11.14 -0.28
N LEU A 214 -3.16 10.99 0.68
CA LEU A 214 -4.03 9.82 0.76
C LEU A 214 -4.82 9.63 -0.53
N GLU A 215 -5.49 10.66 -1.01
CA GLU A 215 -6.28 10.61 -2.25
C GLU A 215 -5.45 10.24 -3.47
N TYR A 216 -4.23 10.75 -3.59
CA TYR A 216 -3.35 10.48 -4.71
C TYR A 216 -2.85 9.03 -4.72
N PHE A 217 -2.42 8.51 -3.58
CA PHE A 217 -1.79 7.19 -3.52
C PHE A 217 -2.76 6.02 -3.38
N THR A 218 -4.02 6.25 -2.96
CA THR A 218 -5.01 5.19 -2.76
C THR A 218 -6.05 5.07 -3.89
N LYS A 219 -6.02 5.96 -4.87
CA LYS A 219 -6.83 5.87 -6.11
C LYS A 219 -6.00 5.27 -7.23
#